data_fb056018776d547061f55bff152c44db
#
_entry.id   fb056018776d547061f55bff152c44db
#
_cell.length_a   1.000
_cell.length_b   1.000
_cell.length_c   1.000
_cell.angle_alpha   90.00
_cell.angle_beta   90.00
_cell.angle_gamma   90.00
#
_symmetry.space_group_name_H-M   'P 1'
#
loop_
_entity.id
_entity.type
_entity.pdbx_description
1 polymer ?
#
loop_
_entity_poly.entity_id
_entity_poly.type
_entity_poly.pdbx_seq_one_letter_code
_entity_poly.pdbx_strand_id
1 'polypeptide(L)'
;MRVESATTTMPQATYNDLLLQRDGNQYRWELLENRDLTLQDLDVNEVLKTVRLGIECGRLPEDTGTDVPVILEKFGLQKNGVLNNAAAVLFGKHERMEYPQCLLRLARFKGTDKTVFMDSQRIHGNFFQLLNVAMAFIFKHLSLSGTTDTLEREEHLTIPYKAIR
;
A
#
# COMPACT_ATOMS: atom_id res chain seq x y z
N MET A 1 30.72 6.62 5.31
CA MET A 1 30.33 5.58 4.32
C MET A 1 31.10 4.31 4.64
N ARG A 2 30.45 3.15 4.63
CA ARG A 2 31.11 1.85 4.88
C ARG A 2 31.25 1.14 3.55
N VAL A 3 32.49 0.82 3.19
CA VAL A 3 32.82 0.05 1.97
C VAL A 3 33.51 -1.21 2.43
N GLU A 4 32.92 -2.37 2.14
CA GLU A 4 33.34 -3.67 2.66
C GLU A 4 33.44 -3.69 4.19
N SER A 5 34.60 -3.93 4.77
CA SER A 5 34.83 -3.95 6.23
C SER A 5 35.43 -2.66 6.78
N ALA A 6 35.76 -1.67 5.93
CA ALA A 6 36.40 -0.44 6.33
C ALA A 6 35.43 0.75 6.33
N THR A 7 35.59 1.65 7.31
CA THR A 7 34.92 2.94 7.33
C THR A 7 35.79 3.96 6.62
N THR A 8 35.30 4.52 5.52
CA THR A 8 36.02 5.55 4.76
C THR A 8 35.24 6.87 4.79
N THR A 9 35.98 7.98 4.60
CA THR A 9 35.37 9.31 4.44
C THR A 9 34.54 9.30 3.15
N MET A 10 33.32 9.84 3.22
CA MET A 10 32.46 9.94 2.04
C MET A 10 33.02 11.02 1.10
N PRO A 11 33.17 10.75 -0.21
CA PRO A 11 33.50 11.76 -1.19
C PRO A 11 32.52 12.93 -1.14
N GLN A 12 33.01 14.18 -1.29
CA GLN A 12 32.17 15.37 -1.20
C GLN A 12 31.04 15.38 -2.25
N ALA A 13 31.30 14.86 -3.46
CA ALA A 13 30.28 14.73 -4.49
C ALA A 13 29.11 13.81 -4.04
N THR A 14 29.42 12.64 -3.51
CA THR A 14 28.42 11.70 -2.98
C THR A 14 27.65 12.31 -1.79
N TYR A 15 28.32 13.07 -0.94
CA TYR A 15 27.68 13.77 0.16
C TYR A 15 26.69 14.86 -0.35
N ASN A 16 27.13 15.65 -1.33
CA ASN A 16 26.27 16.66 -1.94
C ASN A 16 25.04 16.02 -2.66
N ASP A 17 25.23 14.90 -3.36
CA ASP A 17 24.14 14.15 -3.98
C ASP A 17 23.14 13.65 -2.93
N LEU A 18 23.63 13.14 -1.81
CA LEU A 18 22.76 12.72 -0.70
C LEU A 18 22.04 13.90 -0.03
N LEU A 19 22.66 15.06 0.06
CA LEU A 19 22.00 16.27 0.56
C LEU A 19 20.89 16.73 -0.39
N LEU A 20 21.14 16.75 -1.70
CA LEU A 20 20.15 17.07 -2.72
C LEU A 20 18.99 16.05 -2.71
N GLN A 21 19.26 14.78 -2.47
CA GLN A 21 18.24 13.74 -2.28
C GLN A 21 17.43 13.91 -0.99
N ARG A 22 18.01 14.55 0.04
CA ARG A 22 17.33 14.87 1.31
C ARG A 22 16.49 16.14 1.25
N ASP A 23 16.69 16.98 0.25
CA ASP A 23 15.87 18.17 0.03
C ASP A 23 14.49 17.73 -0.46
N GLY A 24 13.65 17.36 0.52
CA GLY A 24 12.54 16.43 0.47
C GLY A 24 11.35 16.82 -0.44
N ASN A 25 11.43 17.94 -1.16
CA ASN A 25 10.38 18.34 -2.10
C ASN A 25 10.76 18.11 -3.58
N GLN A 26 12.03 17.97 -3.89
CA GLN A 26 12.47 17.84 -5.29
C GLN A 26 12.62 16.39 -5.76
N TYR A 27 12.74 15.43 -4.82
CA TYR A 27 13.01 14.01 -5.13
C TYR A 27 12.05 13.06 -4.40
N ARG A 28 10.80 13.46 -4.28
CA ARG A 28 9.75 12.53 -3.81
C ARG A 28 9.51 11.49 -4.87
N TRP A 29 10.00 10.28 -4.64
CA TRP A 29 9.93 9.16 -5.58
C TRP A 29 8.51 8.92 -6.10
N GLU A 30 7.53 9.03 -5.24
CA GLU A 30 6.13 8.81 -5.57
C GLU A 30 5.57 9.84 -6.57
N LEU A 31 6.16 11.03 -6.64
CA LEU A 31 5.77 12.11 -7.56
C LEU A 31 6.55 12.10 -8.88
N LEU A 32 7.60 11.27 -9.00
CA LEU A 32 8.37 11.18 -10.23
C LEU A 32 7.52 10.61 -11.36
N GLU A 33 7.65 11.20 -12.54
CA GLU A 33 7.02 10.71 -13.76
C GLU A 33 7.47 9.27 -14.06
N ASN A 34 6.52 8.42 -14.40
CA ASN A 34 6.74 7.05 -14.82
C ASN A 34 6.28 6.91 -16.27
N ARG A 35 7.23 7.07 -17.20
CA ARG A 35 6.94 7.06 -18.66
C ARG A 35 6.64 5.67 -19.20
N ASP A 36 7.01 4.63 -18.46
CA ASP A 36 6.76 3.24 -18.83
C ASP A 36 5.37 2.76 -18.38
N LEU A 37 4.68 3.59 -17.56
CA LEU A 37 3.36 3.29 -17.03
C LEU A 37 2.28 3.92 -17.90
N THR A 38 1.29 3.12 -18.30
CA THR A 38 0.13 3.53 -19.08
C THR A 38 -1.17 3.31 -18.33
N LEU A 39 -2.27 3.89 -18.80
CA LEU A 39 -3.60 3.64 -18.21
C LEU A 39 -4.01 2.15 -18.27
N GLN A 40 -3.48 1.40 -19.24
CA GLN A 40 -3.75 -0.04 -19.38
C GLN A 40 -3.10 -0.86 -18.27
N ASP A 41 -2.04 -0.36 -17.65
CA ASP A 41 -1.33 -0.99 -16.54
C ASP A 41 -2.03 -0.74 -15.20
N LEU A 42 -3.04 0.13 -15.15
CA LEU A 42 -3.81 0.43 -13.95
C LEU A 42 -5.10 -0.41 -13.85
N ASP A 43 -5.47 -0.73 -12.62
CA ASP A 43 -6.77 -1.31 -12.31
C ASP A 43 -7.84 -0.21 -12.25
N VAL A 44 -8.47 0.03 -13.39
CA VAL A 44 -9.54 1.02 -13.56
C VAL A 44 -10.71 0.78 -12.60
N ASN A 45 -11.03 -0.49 -12.33
CA ASN A 45 -12.13 -0.83 -11.41
C ASN A 45 -11.81 -0.37 -9.98
N GLU A 46 -10.56 -0.53 -9.52
CA GLU A 46 -10.15 -0.07 -8.20
C GLU A 46 -10.15 1.47 -8.12
N VAL A 47 -9.76 2.19 -9.21
CA VAL A 47 -9.88 3.66 -9.28
C VAL A 47 -11.34 4.09 -9.10
N LEU A 48 -12.25 3.52 -9.88
CA LEU A 48 -13.68 3.86 -9.82
C LEU A 48 -14.32 3.48 -8.49
N LYS A 49 -13.93 2.35 -7.92
CA LYS A 49 -14.36 1.93 -6.58
C LYS A 49 -13.87 2.91 -5.51
N THR A 50 -12.64 3.39 -5.61
CA THR A 50 -12.08 4.38 -4.68
C THR A 50 -12.88 5.69 -4.73
N VAL A 51 -13.23 6.15 -5.94
CA VAL A 51 -14.08 7.35 -6.12
C VAL A 51 -15.44 7.14 -5.47
N ARG A 52 -16.09 6.01 -5.75
CA ARG A 52 -17.41 5.69 -5.18
C ARG A 52 -17.39 5.72 -3.66
N LEU A 53 -16.41 5.02 -3.05
CA LEU A 53 -16.25 5.02 -1.59
C LEU A 53 -15.94 6.42 -1.05
N GLY A 54 -15.17 7.23 -1.79
CA GLY A 54 -14.87 8.61 -1.43
C GLY A 54 -16.13 9.49 -1.39
N ILE A 55 -17.02 9.31 -2.35
CA ILE A 55 -18.34 10.01 -2.41
C ILE A 55 -19.23 9.52 -1.27
N GLU A 56 -19.40 8.22 -1.09
CA GLU A 56 -20.21 7.62 -0.01
C GLU A 56 -19.75 8.07 1.38
N CYS A 57 -18.44 8.28 1.57
CA CYS A 57 -17.87 8.79 2.83
C CYS A 57 -17.89 10.33 2.93
N GLY A 58 -18.43 11.05 1.96
CA GLY A 58 -18.45 12.51 1.93
C GLY A 58 -17.08 13.18 1.77
N ARG A 59 -16.09 12.44 1.28
CA ARG A 59 -14.71 12.95 1.05
C ARG A 59 -14.48 13.47 -0.36
N LEU A 60 -15.27 13.02 -1.29
CA LEU A 60 -15.28 13.48 -2.68
C LEU A 60 -16.67 14.03 -3.05
N PRO A 61 -16.72 15.05 -3.88
CA PRO A 61 -17.99 15.58 -4.38
C PRO A 61 -18.65 14.58 -5.36
N GLU A 62 -19.98 14.59 -5.42
CA GLU A 62 -20.77 13.68 -6.26
C GLU A 62 -20.47 13.85 -7.76
N ASP A 63 -20.07 15.04 -8.17
CA ASP A 63 -19.70 15.40 -9.55
C ASP A 63 -18.26 15.03 -9.93
N THR A 64 -17.57 14.23 -9.13
CA THR A 64 -16.20 13.77 -9.44
C THR A 64 -16.11 13.06 -10.79
N GLY A 65 -17.23 12.42 -11.23
CA GLY A 65 -17.35 11.77 -12.52
C GLY A 65 -16.72 10.37 -12.56
N THR A 66 -16.65 9.81 -13.77
CA THR A 66 -16.12 8.45 -14.02
C THR A 66 -14.98 8.43 -15.05
N ASP A 67 -14.56 9.60 -15.53
CA ASP A 67 -13.44 9.73 -16.46
C ASP A 67 -12.11 9.50 -15.71
N VAL A 68 -11.49 8.35 -15.96
CA VAL A 68 -10.31 7.92 -15.21
C VAL A 68 -9.12 8.88 -15.36
N PRO A 69 -8.72 9.35 -16.56
CA PRO A 69 -7.72 10.38 -16.71
C PRO A 69 -7.96 11.63 -15.86
N VAL A 70 -9.18 12.16 -15.89
CA VAL A 70 -9.57 13.34 -15.11
C VAL A 70 -9.49 13.06 -13.60
N ILE A 71 -9.91 11.88 -13.16
CA ILE A 71 -9.80 11.45 -11.77
C ILE A 71 -8.34 11.39 -11.34
N LEU A 72 -7.48 10.79 -12.13
CA LEU A 72 -6.05 10.66 -11.82
C LEU A 72 -5.34 12.02 -11.77
N GLU A 73 -5.72 12.96 -12.64
CA GLU A 73 -5.23 14.35 -12.55
C GLU A 73 -5.70 15.04 -11.27
N LYS A 74 -6.99 14.93 -10.93
CA LYS A 74 -7.53 15.49 -9.66
C LYS A 74 -6.84 14.90 -8.43
N PHE A 75 -6.43 13.64 -8.47
CA PHE A 75 -5.68 12.98 -7.40
C PHE A 75 -4.18 13.30 -7.40
N GLY A 76 -3.69 14.04 -8.40
CA GLY A 76 -2.25 14.33 -8.55
C GLY A 76 -1.42 13.11 -8.94
N LEU A 77 -2.05 12.09 -9.54
CA LEU A 77 -1.42 10.85 -9.99
C LEU A 77 -1.03 10.89 -11.47
N GLN A 78 -1.55 11.87 -12.20
CA GLN A 78 -1.24 12.14 -13.60
C GLN A 78 -1.01 13.64 -13.80
N LYS A 79 -0.07 13.98 -14.69
CA LYS A 79 0.18 15.36 -15.13
C LYS A 79 0.52 15.35 -16.61
N ASN A 80 -0.17 16.17 -17.40
CA ASN A 80 0.02 16.26 -18.86
C ASN A 80 -0.03 14.89 -19.55
N GLY A 81 -0.91 14.00 -19.11
CA GLY A 81 -1.04 12.64 -19.66
C GLY A 81 0.01 11.63 -19.16
N VAL A 82 1.00 12.06 -18.36
CA VAL A 82 2.04 11.17 -17.82
C VAL A 82 1.69 10.80 -16.37
N LEU A 83 1.70 9.51 -16.09
CA LEU A 83 1.47 8.96 -14.75
C LEU A 83 2.73 9.08 -13.88
N ASN A 84 2.55 9.14 -12.57
CA ASN A 84 3.66 9.08 -11.61
C ASN A 84 3.75 7.70 -10.92
N ASN A 85 4.80 7.50 -10.12
CA ASN A 85 5.00 6.23 -9.41
C ASN A 85 3.91 5.94 -8.37
N ALA A 86 3.29 6.98 -7.79
CA ALA A 86 2.16 6.79 -6.86
C ALA A 86 0.96 6.13 -7.56
N ALA A 87 0.70 6.47 -8.83
CA ALA A 87 -0.36 5.82 -9.61
C ALA A 87 -0.12 4.31 -9.72
N ALA A 88 1.14 3.91 -9.99
CA ALA A 88 1.51 2.50 -10.05
C ALA A 88 1.28 1.80 -8.71
N VAL A 89 1.76 2.37 -7.61
CA VAL A 89 1.68 1.77 -6.27
C VAL A 89 0.23 1.65 -5.78
N LEU A 90 -0.61 2.65 -6.07
CA LEU A 90 -2.01 2.66 -5.65
C LEU A 90 -2.90 1.78 -6.53
N PHE A 91 -2.75 1.87 -7.84
CA PHE A 91 -3.70 1.30 -8.79
C PHE A 91 -3.08 0.37 -9.84
N GLY A 92 -1.79 0.10 -9.79
CA GLY A 92 -1.15 -0.79 -10.75
C GLY A 92 -1.68 -2.22 -10.68
N LYS A 93 -1.75 -2.90 -11.83
CA LYS A 93 -2.04 -4.32 -11.91
C LYS A 93 -0.88 -5.15 -11.36
N HIS A 94 -1.16 -6.34 -10.86
CA HIS A 94 -0.17 -7.22 -10.23
C HIS A 94 1.08 -7.47 -11.10
N GLU A 95 0.92 -7.59 -12.39
CA GLU A 95 1.98 -7.87 -13.37
C GLU A 95 3.07 -6.79 -13.44
N ARG A 96 2.76 -5.57 -12.93
CA ARG A 96 3.68 -4.41 -12.90
C ARG A 96 4.22 -4.08 -11.51
N MET A 97 3.96 -4.94 -10.50
CA MET A 97 4.29 -4.66 -9.10
C MET A 97 5.69 -5.15 -8.70
N GLU A 98 6.74 -4.61 -9.35
CA GLU A 98 8.14 -4.93 -9.00
C GLU A 98 8.72 -4.01 -7.91
N TYR A 99 7.94 -3.03 -7.43
CA TYR A 99 8.42 -2.10 -6.42
C TYR A 99 8.56 -2.77 -5.04
N PRO A 100 9.68 -2.57 -4.34
CA PRO A 100 9.86 -3.11 -2.98
C PRO A 100 8.76 -2.67 -2.00
N GLN A 101 8.19 -1.48 -2.19
CA GLN A 101 7.08 -0.95 -1.41
C GLN A 101 5.78 -1.74 -1.60
N CYS A 102 5.64 -2.44 -2.72
CA CYS A 102 4.50 -3.27 -3.07
C CYS A 102 4.65 -4.72 -2.62
N LEU A 103 5.59 -5.01 -1.73
CA LEU A 103 5.81 -6.33 -1.13
C LEU A 103 5.32 -6.36 0.31
N LEU A 104 4.29 -7.17 0.58
CA LEU A 104 3.79 -7.47 1.91
C LEU A 104 4.32 -8.84 2.36
N ARG A 105 4.85 -8.91 3.58
CA ARG A 105 5.25 -10.15 4.25
C ARG A 105 4.43 -10.29 5.53
N LEU A 106 3.69 -11.37 5.62
CA LEU A 106 2.86 -11.71 6.77
C LEU A 106 3.38 -13.01 7.39
N ALA A 107 3.42 -13.07 8.71
CA ALA A 107 3.82 -14.28 9.42
C ALA A 107 3.07 -14.42 10.73
N ARG A 108 2.61 -15.64 11.04
CA ARG A 108 2.12 -16.04 12.34
C ARG A 108 3.10 -17.02 12.97
N PHE A 109 3.56 -16.69 14.17
CA PHE A 109 4.48 -17.54 14.94
C PHE A 109 3.74 -18.36 16.00
N LYS A 110 4.33 -19.47 16.40
CA LYS A 110 3.86 -20.27 17.53
C LYS A 110 4.45 -19.71 18.82
N GLY A 111 3.60 -19.31 19.75
CA GLY A 111 4.03 -18.74 21.05
C GLY A 111 4.63 -17.34 20.89
N THR A 112 5.60 -17.02 21.74
CA THR A 112 6.26 -15.70 21.81
C THR A 112 7.56 -15.62 21.03
N ASP A 113 8.11 -16.77 20.60
CA ASP A 113 9.35 -16.86 19.84
C ASP A 113 9.11 -16.81 18.33
N LYS A 114 10.04 -16.18 17.61
CA LYS A 114 9.99 -16.07 16.14
C LYS A 114 10.67 -17.25 15.42
N THR A 115 10.78 -18.40 16.08
CA THR A 115 11.50 -19.56 15.55
C THR A 115 10.63 -20.52 14.75
N VAL A 116 9.33 -20.63 15.11
CA VAL A 116 8.41 -21.57 14.44
C VAL A 116 7.26 -20.80 13.81
N PHE A 117 7.18 -20.88 12.50
CA PHE A 117 6.08 -20.31 11.72
C PHE A 117 4.87 -21.26 11.73
N MET A 118 3.68 -20.71 11.97
CA MET A 118 2.41 -21.40 11.80
C MET A 118 1.79 -21.09 10.43
N ASP A 119 1.98 -19.87 9.94
CA ASP A 119 1.55 -19.41 8.62
C ASP A 119 2.49 -18.30 8.17
N SER A 120 2.83 -18.28 6.88
CA SER A 120 3.68 -17.25 6.29
C SER A 120 3.26 -17.00 4.85
N GLN A 121 3.08 -15.73 4.50
CA GLN A 121 2.69 -15.30 3.17
C GLN A 121 3.61 -14.17 2.70
N ARG A 122 3.93 -14.19 1.42
CA ARG A 122 4.68 -13.13 0.74
C ARG A 122 3.93 -12.77 -0.53
N ILE A 123 3.44 -11.54 -0.62
CA ILE A 123 2.52 -11.10 -1.66
C ILE A 123 2.98 -9.77 -2.21
N HIS A 124 3.01 -9.67 -3.54
CA HIS A 124 3.14 -8.42 -4.28
C HIS A 124 1.76 -7.96 -4.73
N GLY A 125 1.51 -6.66 -4.73
CA GLY A 125 0.26 -6.08 -5.19
C GLY A 125 0.21 -4.58 -4.96
N ASN A 126 -0.80 -3.91 -5.48
CA ASN A 126 -1.05 -2.52 -5.14
C ASN A 126 -1.53 -2.39 -3.69
N PHE A 127 -1.49 -1.18 -3.14
CA PHE A 127 -1.78 -0.97 -1.72
C PHE A 127 -3.18 -1.42 -1.31
N PHE A 128 -4.18 -1.31 -2.16
CA PHE A 128 -5.54 -1.78 -1.85
C PHE A 128 -5.59 -3.31 -1.78
N GLN A 129 -4.92 -4.00 -2.70
CA GLN A 129 -4.82 -5.47 -2.67
C GLN A 129 -4.06 -5.92 -1.43
N LEU A 130 -2.91 -5.28 -1.13
CA LEU A 130 -2.11 -5.61 0.06
C LEU A 130 -2.89 -5.39 1.36
N LEU A 131 -3.68 -4.30 1.45
CA LEU A 131 -4.55 -4.05 2.60
C LEU A 131 -5.58 -5.16 2.76
N ASN A 132 -6.27 -5.54 1.69
CA ASN A 132 -7.29 -6.60 1.73
C ASN A 132 -6.69 -7.94 2.17
N VAL A 133 -5.52 -8.31 1.64
CA VAL A 133 -4.81 -9.54 2.02
C VAL A 133 -4.34 -9.48 3.48
N ALA A 134 -3.81 -8.34 3.92
CA ALA A 134 -3.42 -8.14 5.32
C ALA A 134 -4.61 -8.34 6.27
N MET A 135 -5.74 -7.71 5.95
CA MET A 135 -6.97 -7.84 6.74
C MET A 135 -7.47 -9.29 6.77
N ALA A 136 -7.52 -9.97 5.61
CA ALA A 136 -7.92 -11.36 5.54
C ALA A 136 -7.00 -12.29 6.35
N PHE A 137 -5.67 -12.05 6.30
CA PHE A 137 -4.70 -12.81 7.10
C PHE A 137 -4.90 -12.59 8.60
N ILE A 138 -5.09 -11.35 9.03
CA ILE A 138 -5.32 -11.01 10.43
C ILE A 138 -6.61 -11.70 10.91
N PHE A 139 -7.72 -11.58 10.18
CA PHE A 139 -8.98 -12.20 10.57
C PHE A 139 -8.91 -13.72 10.59
N LYS A 140 -8.20 -14.34 9.66
CA LYS A 140 -7.97 -15.80 9.68
C LYS A 140 -7.32 -16.28 10.98
N HIS A 141 -6.52 -15.42 11.62
CA HIS A 141 -5.71 -15.78 12.78
C HIS A 141 -6.17 -15.15 14.10
N LEU A 142 -7.15 -14.27 14.07
CA LEU A 142 -7.77 -13.76 15.27
C LEU A 142 -8.68 -14.82 15.91
N SER A 143 -8.57 -14.92 17.23
CA SER A 143 -9.48 -15.79 18.00
C SER A 143 -10.87 -15.17 18.06
N LEU A 144 -11.89 -15.97 17.79
CA LEU A 144 -13.29 -15.64 18.09
C LEU A 144 -13.55 -16.02 19.55
N SER A 145 -14.04 -15.07 20.36
CA SER A 145 -14.62 -15.35 21.66
C SER A 145 -16.14 -15.42 21.50
N GLY A 146 -16.74 -16.53 21.91
CA GLY A 146 -18.20 -16.68 21.92
C GLY A 146 -18.70 -16.64 23.36
N THR A 147 -19.71 -15.83 23.67
CA THR A 147 -20.49 -15.90 24.91
C THR A 147 -21.75 -16.72 24.61
N THR A 148 -22.05 -17.68 25.51
CA THR A 148 -23.22 -18.57 25.42
C THR A 148 -24.28 -18.20 26.45
N ASP A 149 -24.34 -16.93 26.88
CA ASP A 149 -25.29 -16.47 27.87
C ASP A 149 -26.75 -16.33 27.35
N THR A 150 -26.93 -16.47 26.04
CA THR A 150 -28.25 -16.45 25.39
C THR A 150 -28.43 -17.67 24.49
N LEU A 151 -29.68 -17.96 24.09
CA LEU A 151 -30.04 -19.08 23.19
C LEU A 151 -29.40 -18.95 21.80
N GLU A 152 -28.93 -17.77 21.45
CA GLU A 152 -28.14 -17.51 20.24
C GLU A 152 -26.65 -17.27 20.61
N ARG A 153 -25.76 -18.02 19.96
CA ARG A 153 -24.31 -17.87 20.10
C ARG A 153 -23.87 -16.59 19.41
N GLU A 154 -23.52 -15.56 20.19
CA GLU A 154 -22.88 -14.37 19.64
C GLU A 154 -21.36 -14.57 19.59
N GLU A 155 -20.81 -14.54 18.38
CA GLU A 155 -19.37 -14.60 18.14
C GLU A 155 -18.80 -13.19 18.02
N HIS A 156 -17.92 -12.81 18.92
CA HIS A 156 -17.23 -11.53 18.91
C HIS A 156 -15.74 -11.73 18.63
N LEU A 157 -15.17 -10.88 17.76
CA LEU A 157 -13.72 -10.80 17.61
C LEU A 157 -13.10 -10.32 18.92
N THR A 158 -12.04 -10.98 19.38
CA THR A 158 -11.28 -10.58 20.58
C THR A 158 -10.73 -9.15 20.44
N ILE A 159 -10.48 -8.70 19.21
CA ILE A 159 -10.07 -7.33 18.87
C ILE A 159 -11.12 -6.73 17.95
N PRO A 160 -11.72 -5.57 18.28
CA PRO A 160 -12.71 -4.94 17.42
C PRO A 160 -12.15 -4.62 16.02
N TYR A 161 -12.97 -4.84 14.98
CA TYR A 161 -12.60 -4.55 13.59
C TYR A 161 -12.01 -3.13 13.38
N LYS A 162 -12.62 -2.13 14.05
CA LYS A 162 -12.17 -0.74 13.98
C LYS A 162 -10.78 -0.49 14.57
N ALA A 163 -10.29 -1.37 15.42
CA ALA A 163 -8.95 -1.26 16.00
C ALA A 163 -7.86 -1.88 15.12
N ILE A 164 -8.26 -2.71 14.13
CA ILE A 164 -7.34 -3.39 13.22
C ILE A 164 -7.14 -2.57 11.93
N ARG A 165 -8.15 -1.82 11.53
CA ARG A 165 -8.17 -0.98 10.33
C ARG A 165 -7.85 0.47 10.68
#